data_edd7101ec6e9d564e8374660c6be528b
#
_entry.id   edd7101ec6e9d564e8374660c6be528b
#
_cell.length_a   1.000
_cell.length_b   1.000
_cell.length_c   1.000
_cell.angle_alpha   90.00
_cell.angle_beta   90.00
_cell.angle_gamma   90.00
#
_symmetry.space_group_name_H-M   'P 1'
#
loop_
_entity.id
_entity.type
_entity.pdbx_description
1 polymer ?
#
loop_
_entity_poly.entity_id
_entity_poly.type
_entity_poly.pdbx_seq_one_letter_code
_entity_poly.pdbx_strand_id
1 'polypeptide(L)'
;LNVLCANVSRVQDRLQRRLMVENLSAYLRWKLPDTERVWAETEFLTTLARRTGCELLVDVNNIYVNALNAQLREGSVADPVQACREWLDAIPAEMVGEMHLAGHSHVSDEHGDIVIDDHGSAVSGPVWDLYRHAVSRFGAVPTLLEWDTDVPALDVLLDEARRARAVCADAAAQSVGVPA
;
A
#
# COMPACT_ATOMS: atom_id res chain seq x y z
N LEU A 1 13.08 9.30 11.54
CA LEU A 1 13.78 8.40 10.63
C LEU A 1 14.97 7.71 11.30
N ASN A 2 15.92 8.44 11.95
CA ASN A 2 17.13 7.81 12.55
C ASN A 2 16.81 6.71 13.55
N VAL A 3 15.85 6.93 14.44
CA VAL A 3 15.42 5.94 15.44
C VAL A 3 14.87 4.69 14.76
N LEU A 4 14.04 4.86 13.74
CA LEU A 4 13.47 3.72 13.01
C LEU A 4 14.56 2.95 12.24
N CYS A 5 15.48 3.63 11.57
CA CYS A 5 16.62 2.98 10.92
C CYS A 5 17.42 2.13 11.92
N ALA A 6 17.75 2.68 13.11
CA ALA A 6 18.49 1.93 14.14
C ALA A 6 17.71 0.70 14.65
N ASN A 7 16.36 0.83 14.78
CA ASN A 7 15.51 -0.27 15.21
C ASN A 7 15.42 -1.36 14.14
N VAL A 8 15.17 -1.00 12.88
CA VAL A 8 15.11 -1.95 11.76
C VAL A 8 16.42 -2.70 11.63
N SER A 9 17.58 -2.00 11.62
CA SER A 9 18.89 -2.65 11.54
C SER A 9 19.11 -3.64 12.70
N ARG A 10 18.80 -3.22 13.93
CA ARG A 10 18.95 -4.09 15.11
C ARG A 10 18.08 -5.34 15.04
N VAL A 11 16.84 -5.23 14.54
CA VAL A 11 15.95 -6.39 14.39
C VAL A 11 16.46 -7.31 13.28
N GLN A 12 16.86 -6.77 12.13
CA GLN A 12 17.45 -7.54 11.04
C GLN A 12 18.72 -8.30 11.50
N ASP A 13 19.61 -7.62 12.23
CA ASP A 13 20.81 -8.22 12.80
C ASP A 13 20.47 -9.36 13.78
N ARG A 14 19.44 -9.17 14.60
CA ARG A 14 19.03 -10.20 15.57
C ARG A 14 18.36 -11.41 14.92
N LEU A 15 17.55 -11.19 13.90
CA LEU A 15 16.81 -12.23 13.19
C LEU A 15 17.64 -12.89 12.09
N GLN A 16 18.73 -12.25 11.63
CA GLN A 16 19.50 -12.63 10.44
C GLN A 16 18.59 -12.77 9.21
N ARG A 17 17.61 -11.87 9.11
CA ARG A 17 16.64 -11.80 8.03
C ARG A 17 16.37 -10.35 7.66
N ARG A 18 16.08 -10.14 6.39
CA ARG A 18 15.57 -8.86 5.88
C ARG A 18 14.13 -8.68 6.35
N LEU A 19 13.81 -7.51 6.84
CA LEU A 19 12.43 -7.10 7.16
C LEU A 19 11.78 -6.48 5.94
N MET A 20 10.47 -6.55 5.90
CA MET A 20 9.63 -5.67 5.08
C MET A 20 8.92 -4.68 6.00
N VAL A 21 8.88 -3.42 5.58
CA VAL A 21 8.22 -2.34 6.31
C VAL A 21 7.03 -1.87 5.48
N GLU A 22 5.87 -1.87 6.11
CA GLU A 22 4.60 -1.55 5.48
C GLU A 22 4.27 -0.05 5.57
N ASN A 23 3.60 0.48 4.51
CA ASN A 23 2.88 1.73 4.56
C ASN A 23 1.53 1.51 5.26
N LEU A 24 1.16 2.44 6.16
CA LEU A 24 -0.02 2.27 7.00
C LEU A 24 -1.17 3.20 6.58
N SER A 25 -2.41 2.79 6.88
CA SER A 25 -3.55 3.70 6.90
C SER A 25 -3.42 4.66 8.09
N ALA A 26 -3.49 5.98 7.81
CA ALA A 26 -3.19 7.02 8.79
C ALA A 26 -4.42 7.89 9.11
N TYR A 27 -4.96 7.73 10.30
CA TYR A 27 -6.14 8.47 10.77
C TYR A 27 -5.78 9.74 11.56
N LEU A 28 -4.56 9.81 12.08
CA LEU A 28 -4.06 10.93 12.88
C LEU A 28 -2.91 11.63 12.15
N ARG A 29 -2.93 12.96 12.19
CA ARG A 29 -1.82 13.80 11.72
C ARG A 29 -1.29 14.64 12.86
N TRP A 30 0.01 14.64 13.02
CA TRP A 30 0.67 15.54 13.97
C TRP A 30 0.75 16.94 13.37
N LYS A 31 0.33 17.95 14.14
CA LYS A 31 0.66 19.34 13.82
C LYS A 31 2.10 19.58 14.23
N LEU A 32 2.99 19.60 13.27
CA LEU A 32 4.39 19.96 13.51
C LEU A 32 4.55 21.48 13.41
N PRO A 33 5.53 22.07 14.12
CA PRO A 33 5.92 23.45 13.92
C PRO A 33 6.37 23.67 12.47
N ASP A 34 6.10 24.85 11.90
CA ASP A 34 6.48 25.20 10.52
C ASP A 34 7.99 25.14 10.26
N THR A 35 8.79 25.07 11.31
CA THR A 35 10.25 24.92 11.25
C THR A 35 10.72 23.49 11.09
N GLU A 36 9.86 22.49 11.24
CA GLU A 36 10.22 21.10 11.14
C GLU A 36 9.94 20.56 9.72
N ARG A 37 10.88 19.77 9.20
CA ARG A 37 10.71 19.11 7.91
C ARG A 37 9.66 18.00 8.03
N VAL A 38 8.59 18.14 7.29
CA VAL A 38 7.62 17.05 7.06
C VAL A 38 8.13 16.19 5.91
N TRP A 39 8.35 14.91 6.16
CA TRP A 39 8.69 13.94 5.13
C TRP A 39 7.43 13.55 4.34
N ALA A 40 7.51 13.51 3.02
CA ALA A 40 6.55 12.73 2.25
C ALA A 40 6.73 11.24 2.62
N GLU A 41 5.64 10.49 2.73
CA GLU A 41 5.68 9.07 3.14
C GLU A 41 6.59 8.25 2.22
N THR A 42 6.48 8.43 0.91
CA THR A 42 7.30 7.75 -0.09
C THR A 42 8.80 8.07 0.06
N GLU A 43 9.13 9.33 0.35
CA GLU A 43 10.51 9.76 0.62
C GLU A 43 11.03 9.12 1.92
N PHE A 44 10.19 9.07 2.96
CA PHE A 44 10.53 8.46 4.24
C PHE A 44 10.81 6.97 4.09
N LEU A 45 9.90 6.23 3.47
CA LEU A 45 10.00 4.78 3.27
C LEU A 45 11.19 4.41 2.38
N THR A 46 11.38 5.11 1.27
CA THR A 46 12.52 4.86 0.37
C THR A 46 13.85 5.18 1.03
N THR A 47 13.91 6.23 1.85
CA THR A 47 15.13 6.55 2.61
C THR A 47 15.40 5.52 3.69
N LEU A 48 14.36 5.02 4.36
CA LEU A 48 14.49 3.94 5.34
C LEU A 48 15.05 2.68 4.68
N ALA A 49 14.45 2.24 3.56
CA ALA A 49 14.89 1.07 2.81
C ALA A 49 16.35 1.19 2.34
N ARG A 50 16.74 2.34 1.76
CA ARG A 50 18.13 2.60 1.34
C ARG A 50 19.12 2.52 2.50
N ARG A 51 18.75 3.02 3.67
CA ARG A 51 19.66 3.10 4.82
C ARG A 51 19.82 1.80 5.58
N THR A 52 18.81 0.95 5.56
CA THR A 52 18.76 -0.28 6.37
C THR A 52 18.86 -1.56 5.55
N GLY A 53 18.64 -1.47 4.24
CA GLY A 53 18.52 -2.63 3.37
C GLY A 53 17.25 -3.45 3.59
N CYS A 54 16.24 -2.93 4.32
CA CYS A 54 14.93 -3.56 4.39
C CYS A 54 14.19 -3.41 3.04
N GLU A 55 13.21 -4.25 2.83
CA GLU A 55 12.28 -4.13 1.73
C GLU A 55 11.00 -3.39 2.18
N LEU A 56 10.16 -3.04 1.23
CA LEU A 56 8.87 -2.44 1.49
C LEU A 56 7.78 -3.47 1.20
N LEU A 57 6.80 -3.54 2.10
CA LEU A 57 5.52 -4.15 1.87
C LEU A 57 4.59 -3.02 1.46
N VAL A 58 4.04 -3.10 0.25
CA VAL A 58 3.15 -2.08 -0.29
C VAL A 58 1.71 -2.56 -0.15
N ASP A 59 0.99 -2.04 0.84
CA ASP A 59 -0.45 -2.24 0.94
C ASP A 59 -1.17 -1.21 0.07
N VAL A 60 -1.82 -1.71 -0.99
CA VAL A 60 -2.53 -0.89 -1.98
C VAL A 60 -3.83 -0.33 -1.41
N ASN A 61 -4.50 -1.07 -0.50
CA ASN A 61 -5.71 -0.60 0.16
C ASN A 61 -5.41 0.56 1.11
N ASN A 62 -4.33 0.49 1.89
CA ASN A 62 -3.89 1.55 2.80
C ASN A 62 -3.63 2.87 2.07
N ILE A 63 -2.97 2.83 0.90
CA ILE A 63 -2.75 4.01 0.06
C ILE A 63 -4.10 4.61 -0.36
N TYR A 64 -5.04 3.76 -0.81
CA TYR A 64 -6.35 4.21 -1.28
C TYR A 64 -7.21 4.77 -0.15
N VAL A 65 -7.25 4.13 1.02
CA VAL A 65 -7.92 4.63 2.23
C VAL A 65 -7.37 6.00 2.64
N ASN A 66 -6.05 6.18 2.62
CA ASN A 66 -5.41 7.46 2.92
C ASN A 66 -5.84 8.56 1.93
N ALA A 67 -5.90 8.25 0.64
CA ALA A 67 -6.31 9.20 -0.40
C ALA A 67 -7.79 9.58 -0.28
N LEU A 68 -8.68 8.61 -0.01
CA LEU A 68 -10.10 8.86 0.25
C LEU A 68 -10.30 9.74 1.48
N ASN A 69 -9.62 9.43 2.58
CA ASN A 69 -9.71 10.23 3.81
C ASN A 69 -9.12 11.64 3.64
N ALA A 70 -8.12 11.82 2.80
CA ALA A 70 -7.60 13.14 2.47
C ALA A 70 -8.61 13.95 1.62
N GLN A 71 -9.31 13.30 0.69
CA GLN A 71 -10.39 13.93 -0.07
C GLN A 71 -11.54 14.37 0.83
N LEU A 72 -12.01 13.49 1.73
CA LEU A 72 -13.12 13.77 2.64
C LEU A 72 -12.83 14.92 3.60
N ARG A 73 -11.61 14.97 4.17
CA ARG A 73 -11.25 15.97 5.20
C ARG A 73 -10.93 17.34 4.65
N GLU A 74 -10.22 17.42 3.55
CA GLU A 74 -9.57 18.66 3.13
C GLU A 74 -9.96 19.09 1.71
N GLY A 75 -10.64 18.22 0.97
CA GLY A 75 -10.80 18.41 -0.49
C GLY A 75 -9.45 18.52 -1.22
N SER A 76 -8.35 18.16 -0.51
CA SER A 76 -6.97 18.35 -0.98
C SER A 76 -6.58 17.37 -2.08
N VAL A 77 -7.29 16.25 -2.17
CA VAL A 77 -7.10 15.22 -3.20
C VAL A 77 -8.30 15.24 -4.13
N ALA A 78 -8.12 15.75 -5.34
CA ALA A 78 -9.20 15.84 -6.33
C ALA A 78 -9.55 14.46 -6.92
N ASP A 79 -8.54 13.63 -7.15
CA ASP A 79 -8.66 12.26 -7.67
C ASP A 79 -7.84 11.29 -6.81
N PRO A 80 -8.50 10.52 -5.93
CA PRO A 80 -7.83 9.55 -5.07
C PRO A 80 -7.06 8.47 -5.83
N VAL A 81 -7.58 8.00 -6.96
CA VAL A 81 -6.91 6.97 -7.76
C VAL A 81 -5.63 7.51 -8.40
N GLN A 82 -5.67 8.73 -8.91
CA GLN A 82 -4.49 9.38 -9.46
C GLN A 82 -3.42 9.64 -8.38
N ALA A 83 -3.82 10.12 -7.21
CA ALA A 83 -2.90 10.30 -6.08
C ALA A 83 -2.22 8.99 -5.65
N CYS A 84 -2.97 7.88 -5.65
CA CYS A 84 -2.40 6.55 -5.38
C CYS A 84 -1.41 6.11 -6.46
N ARG A 85 -1.68 6.37 -7.73
CA ARG A 85 -0.73 6.06 -8.82
C ARG A 85 0.56 6.84 -8.66
N GLU A 86 0.48 8.13 -8.35
CA GLU A 86 1.65 8.99 -8.09
C GLU A 86 2.46 8.47 -6.89
N TRP A 87 1.78 8.00 -5.84
CA TRP A 87 2.43 7.36 -4.70
C TRP A 87 3.18 6.09 -5.11
N LEU A 88 2.53 5.19 -5.87
CA LEU A 88 3.14 3.96 -6.39
C LEU A 88 4.32 4.26 -7.32
N ASP A 89 4.21 5.26 -8.18
CA ASP A 89 5.25 5.67 -9.11
C ASP A 89 6.49 6.25 -8.41
N ALA A 90 6.32 6.82 -7.22
CA ALA A 90 7.42 7.35 -6.42
C ALA A 90 8.25 6.28 -5.69
N ILE A 91 7.76 5.02 -5.63
CA ILE A 91 8.48 3.91 -5.00
C ILE A 91 9.38 3.21 -6.03
N PRO A 92 10.69 3.05 -5.76
CA PRO A 92 11.58 2.25 -6.62
C PRO A 92 11.19 0.78 -6.59
N ALA A 93 11.03 0.17 -7.77
CA ALA A 93 10.52 -1.19 -7.90
C ALA A 93 11.37 -2.24 -7.16
N GLU A 94 12.68 -2.05 -7.16
CA GLU A 94 13.63 -2.95 -6.50
C GLU A 94 13.56 -2.95 -4.97
N MET A 95 12.78 -2.05 -4.39
CA MET A 95 12.58 -1.98 -2.93
C MET A 95 11.33 -2.73 -2.47
N VAL A 96 10.44 -3.11 -3.38
CA VAL A 96 9.17 -3.76 -3.04
C VAL A 96 9.37 -5.26 -2.96
N GLY A 97 9.15 -5.83 -1.78
CA GLY A 97 9.25 -7.27 -1.53
C GLY A 97 7.91 -7.99 -1.54
N GLU A 98 6.82 -7.28 -1.21
CA GLU A 98 5.47 -7.84 -1.11
C GLU A 98 4.42 -6.77 -1.34
N MET A 99 3.23 -7.17 -1.79
CA MET A 99 2.05 -6.31 -1.85
C MET A 99 0.89 -6.92 -1.05
N HIS A 100 0.09 -6.06 -0.40
CA HIS A 100 -1.17 -6.46 0.20
C HIS A 100 -2.36 -5.83 -0.51
N LEU A 101 -3.47 -6.57 -0.52
CA LEU A 101 -4.77 -6.15 -1.02
C LEU A 101 -5.83 -6.48 0.02
N ALA A 102 -6.67 -5.54 0.33
CA ALA A 102 -7.77 -5.71 1.28
C ALA A 102 -9.01 -4.93 0.86
N GLY A 103 -10.11 -5.17 1.57
CA GLY A 103 -11.28 -4.33 1.54
C GLY A 103 -11.25 -3.24 2.61
N HIS A 104 -12.17 -2.29 2.52
CA HIS A 104 -12.34 -1.20 3.46
C HIS A 104 -13.82 -0.85 3.61
N SER A 105 -14.20 -0.16 4.68
CA SER A 105 -15.56 0.30 4.90
C SER A 105 -15.66 1.83 4.95
N HIS A 106 -16.83 2.35 4.55
CA HIS A 106 -17.19 3.75 4.71
C HIS A 106 -18.09 3.86 5.94
N VAL A 107 -17.71 4.71 6.88
CA VAL A 107 -18.47 5.03 8.09
C VAL A 107 -18.90 6.48 8.01
N SER A 108 -20.19 6.71 8.27
CA SER A 108 -20.78 8.06 8.33
C SER A 108 -21.54 8.18 9.64
N ASP A 109 -21.22 9.19 10.43
CA ASP A 109 -21.89 9.49 11.70
C ASP A 109 -22.07 11.01 11.90
N GLU A 110 -22.50 11.41 13.10
CA GLU A 110 -22.69 12.82 13.46
C GLU A 110 -21.39 13.66 13.47
N HIS A 111 -20.23 13.01 13.42
CA HIS A 111 -18.91 13.68 13.38
C HIS A 111 -18.35 13.78 11.96
N GLY A 112 -18.99 13.13 10.97
CA GLY A 112 -18.63 13.17 9.57
C GLY A 112 -18.38 11.80 8.93
N ASP A 113 -17.75 11.83 7.76
CA ASP A 113 -17.45 10.65 6.97
C ASP A 113 -15.98 10.25 7.15
N ILE A 114 -15.73 8.94 7.26
CA ILE A 114 -14.40 8.36 7.32
C ILE A 114 -14.37 7.01 6.59
N VAL A 115 -13.26 6.69 5.95
CA VAL A 115 -12.98 5.37 5.39
C VAL A 115 -12.06 4.63 6.34
N ILE A 116 -12.46 3.42 6.71
CA ILE A 116 -11.73 2.55 7.64
C ILE A 116 -11.15 1.36 6.90
N ASP A 117 -9.88 1.15 7.10
CA ASP A 117 -9.11 0.00 6.65
C ASP A 117 -9.36 -1.16 7.65
N ASP A 118 -10.50 -1.82 7.50
CA ASP A 118 -10.99 -2.86 8.42
C ASP A 118 -10.82 -4.28 7.89
N HIS A 119 -10.40 -4.41 6.64
CA HIS A 119 -10.21 -5.69 5.95
C HIS A 119 -11.41 -6.63 6.09
N GLY A 120 -12.63 -6.06 6.08
CA GLY A 120 -13.88 -6.79 6.31
C GLY A 120 -14.74 -6.99 5.06
N SER A 121 -14.23 -6.70 3.88
CA SER A 121 -14.98 -6.78 2.62
C SER A 121 -14.09 -7.20 1.44
N ALA A 122 -14.74 -7.51 0.31
CA ALA A 122 -14.03 -7.79 -0.93
C ALA A 122 -13.19 -6.59 -1.38
N VAL A 123 -12.08 -6.87 -2.05
CA VAL A 123 -11.22 -5.84 -2.64
C VAL A 123 -12.02 -4.99 -3.63
N SER A 124 -12.02 -3.68 -3.46
CA SER A 124 -12.81 -2.75 -4.25
C SER A 124 -12.27 -2.62 -5.70
N GLY A 125 -13.15 -2.21 -6.63
CA GLY A 125 -12.77 -1.99 -8.04
C GLY A 125 -11.55 -1.08 -8.20
N PRO A 126 -11.52 0.12 -7.59
CA PRO A 126 -10.36 1.00 -7.65
C PRO A 126 -9.07 0.38 -7.11
N VAL A 127 -9.12 -0.41 -6.03
CA VAL A 127 -7.94 -1.11 -5.49
C VAL A 127 -7.43 -2.15 -6.49
N TRP A 128 -8.31 -2.86 -7.20
CA TRP A 128 -7.91 -3.75 -8.30
C TRP A 128 -7.25 -3.02 -9.47
N ASP A 129 -7.72 -1.83 -9.82
CA ASP A 129 -7.12 -1.00 -10.86
C ASP A 129 -5.73 -0.49 -10.45
N LEU A 130 -5.58 -0.11 -9.19
CA LEU A 130 -4.29 0.26 -8.60
C LEU A 130 -3.34 -0.92 -8.52
N TYR A 131 -3.84 -2.11 -8.18
CA TYR A 131 -3.03 -3.32 -8.18
C TYR A 131 -2.48 -3.66 -9.56
N ARG A 132 -3.29 -3.52 -10.64
CA ARG A 132 -2.79 -3.66 -12.02
C ARG A 132 -1.66 -2.68 -12.31
N HIS A 133 -1.82 -1.43 -11.90
CA HIS A 133 -0.76 -0.42 -12.03
C HIS A 133 0.48 -0.83 -11.22
N ALA A 134 0.32 -1.26 -9.97
CA ALA A 134 1.41 -1.71 -9.12
C ALA A 134 2.18 -2.90 -9.72
N VAL A 135 1.48 -3.92 -10.22
CA VAL A 135 2.10 -5.07 -10.88
C VAL A 135 2.86 -4.66 -12.16
N SER A 136 2.32 -3.72 -12.96
CA SER A 136 3.03 -3.21 -14.14
C SER A 136 4.31 -2.46 -13.76
N ARG A 137 4.36 -1.88 -12.58
CA ARG A 137 5.45 -1.05 -12.06
C ARG A 137 6.51 -1.87 -11.33
N PHE A 138 6.09 -2.80 -10.47
CA PHE A 138 6.96 -3.55 -9.55
C PHE A 138 7.24 -4.99 -10.05
N GLY A 139 6.50 -5.46 -11.05
CA GLY A 139 6.52 -6.85 -11.46
C GLY A 139 5.67 -7.76 -10.57
N ALA A 140 5.79 -9.06 -10.78
CA ALA A 140 5.06 -10.07 -10.04
C ALA A 140 5.76 -10.38 -8.70
N VAL A 141 5.65 -9.49 -7.73
CA VAL A 141 6.08 -9.75 -6.35
C VAL A 141 5.00 -10.56 -5.61
N PRO A 142 5.35 -11.29 -4.52
CA PRO A 142 4.37 -11.94 -3.66
C PRO A 142 3.24 -10.99 -3.29
N THR A 143 2.00 -11.48 -3.34
CA THR A 143 0.83 -10.67 -3.01
C THR A 143 -0.07 -11.44 -2.07
N LEU A 144 -0.40 -10.84 -0.93
CA LEU A 144 -1.34 -11.34 0.06
C LEU A 144 -2.69 -10.64 -0.10
N LEU A 145 -3.77 -11.41 -0.02
CA LEU A 145 -5.13 -10.92 0.15
C LEU A 145 -5.47 -11.01 1.63
N GLU A 146 -5.67 -9.88 2.25
CA GLU A 146 -5.99 -9.76 3.67
C GLU A 146 -7.50 -9.61 3.87
N TRP A 147 -8.04 -10.46 4.75
CA TRP A 147 -9.44 -10.40 5.14
C TRP A 147 -9.56 -10.80 6.61
N ASP A 148 -9.61 -9.82 7.51
CA ASP A 148 -9.44 -10.00 8.95
C ASP A 148 -10.75 -10.05 9.72
N THR A 149 -11.78 -9.34 9.22
CA THR A 149 -13.10 -9.27 9.84
C THR A 149 -14.17 -9.73 8.86
N ASP A 150 -15.31 -10.21 9.36
CA ASP A 150 -16.42 -10.71 8.52
C ASP A 150 -15.96 -11.70 7.43
N VAL A 151 -15.04 -12.60 7.82
CA VAL A 151 -14.37 -13.54 6.92
C VAL A 151 -15.40 -14.38 6.15
N PRO A 152 -15.43 -14.34 4.81
CA PRO A 152 -16.39 -15.04 4.00
C PRO A 152 -16.07 -16.52 3.87
N ALA A 153 -16.89 -17.26 3.15
CA ALA A 153 -16.60 -18.64 2.79
C ALA A 153 -15.30 -18.73 1.95
N LEU A 154 -14.59 -19.84 2.09
CA LEU A 154 -13.27 -20.06 1.48
C LEU A 154 -13.27 -19.90 -0.06
N ASP A 155 -14.36 -20.28 -0.73
CA ASP A 155 -14.49 -20.14 -2.17
C ASP A 155 -14.44 -18.68 -2.63
N VAL A 156 -14.99 -17.75 -1.86
CA VAL A 156 -14.86 -16.30 -2.10
C VAL A 156 -13.40 -15.83 -2.01
N LEU A 157 -12.68 -16.25 -0.96
CA LEU A 157 -11.25 -15.94 -0.82
C LEU A 157 -10.41 -16.53 -1.96
N LEU A 158 -10.73 -17.74 -2.38
CA LEU A 158 -10.06 -18.38 -3.51
C LEU A 158 -10.35 -17.67 -4.85
N ASP A 159 -11.54 -17.09 -5.01
CA ASP A 159 -11.89 -16.31 -6.20
C ASP A 159 -11.09 -15.01 -6.25
N GLU A 160 -10.97 -14.29 -5.14
CA GLU A 160 -10.11 -13.11 -5.04
C GLU A 160 -8.65 -13.45 -5.36
N ALA A 161 -8.12 -14.56 -4.81
CA ALA A 161 -6.77 -15.03 -5.11
C ALA A 161 -6.57 -15.40 -6.59
N ARG A 162 -7.58 -16.00 -7.24
CA ARG A 162 -7.55 -16.28 -8.69
C ARG A 162 -7.51 -14.99 -9.50
N ARG A 163 -8.26 -13.99 -9.08
CA ARG A 163 -8.27 -12.66 -9.70
C ARG A 163 -6.90 -11.99 -9.62
N ALA A 164 -6.25 -12.02 -8.45
CA ALA A 164 -4.90 -11.47 -8.28
C ALA A 164 -3.89 -12.17 -9.20
N ARG A 165 -3.94 -13.51 -9.31
CA ARG A 165 -3.07 -14.27 -10.22
C ARG A 165 -3.32 -13.93 -11.69
N ALA A 166 -4.58 -13.71 -12.09
CA ALA A 166 -4.90 -13.31 -13.46
C ALA A 166 -4.29 -11.93 -13.78
N VAL A 167 -4.38 -10.97 -12.87
CA VAL A 167 -3.75 -9.64 -13.03
C VAL A 167 -2.23 -9.74 -13.22
N CYS A 168 -1.55 -10.58 -12.42
CA CYS A 168 -0.11 -10.81 -12.59
C CYS A 168 0.23 -11.46 -13.94
N ALA A 169 -0.56 -12.44 -14.36
CA ALA A 169 -0.34 -13.13 -15.65
C ALA A 169 -0.52 -12.18 -16.84
N ASP A 170 -1.55 -11.34 -16.83
CA ASP A 170 -1.82 -10.36 -17.88
C ASP A 170 -0.69 -9.30 -17.97
N ALA A 171 -0.19 -8.82 -16.84
CA ALA A 171 0.93 -7.88 -16.83
C ALA A 171 2.23 -8.51 -17.36
N ALA A 172 2.52 -9.77 -17.01
CA ALA A 172 3.67 -10.50 -17.52
C ALA A 172 3.58 -10.70 -19.04
N ALA A 173 2.39 -11.01 -19.58
CA ALA A 173 2.18 -11.17 -21.01
C ALA A 173 2.40 -9.86 -21.79
N GLN A 174 2.00 -8.70 -21.22
CA GLN A 174 2.20 -7.40 -21.84
C GLN A 174 3.68 -6.98 -21.86
N SER A 175 4.46 -7.33 -20.85
CA SER A 175 5.90 -7.02 -20.78
C SER A 175 6.74 -7.79 -21.79
N VAL A 176 6.30 -8.95 -22.24
CA VAL A 176 6.98 -9.79 -23.26
C VAL A 176 6.69 -9.33 -24.70
N GLY A 177 5.63 -8.54 -24.90
CA GLY A 177 5.15 -8.12 -26.22
C GLY A 177 5.71 -6.78 -26.73
N VAL A 178 6.60 -6.11 -26.02
CA VAL A 178 7.24 -4.86 -26.47
C VAL A 178 8.57 -5.21 -27.14
N PRO A 179 8.70 -5.19 -28.49
CA PRO A 179 9.98 -5.33 -29.15
C PRO A 179 10.87 -4.10 -28.81
N ALA A 180 12.12 -4.37 -28.51
CA ALA A 180 13.16 -3.38 -28.26
C ALA A 180 13.42 -2.47 -29.48
#